data_c1069f642f1e3d8fefb3d61a7dd8d7d6
#
_entry.id   c1069f642f1e3d8fefb3d61a7dd8d7d6
#
_cell.length_a   1.000
_cell.length_b   1.000
_cell.length_c   1.000
_cell.angle_alpha   90.00
_cell.angle_beta   90.00
_cell.angle_gamma   90.00
#
_symmetry.space_group_name_H-M   'P 1'
#
loop_
_entity.id
_entity.type
_entity.pdbx_description
1 polymer ?
#
loop_
_entity_poly.entity_id
_entity_poly.type
_entity_poly.pdbx_seq_one_letter_code
_entity_poly.pdbx_strand_id
1 'polypeptide(L)'
;MKFRIGYGYDVHALGEGLPLILGGVEIEHTKGCIAHSDGDVVLHAISDALLGAAALGDIGLHFPDTSDEFKGADSKLLLVRCVELLREKGYAVGNVDCTISMLSLIHI
;
A
#
# COMPACT_ATOMS: atom_id res chain seq x y z
N MET A 1 1.11 -21.13 20.43
CA MET A 1 0.87 -19.84 19.78
C MET A 1 0.91 -20.00 18.27
N LYS A 2 -0.05 -19.41 17.60
CA LYS A 2 -0.06 -19.44 16.14
C LYS A 2 0.10 -18.03 15.63
N PHE A 3 1.12 -17.80 14.84
CA PHE A 3 1.27 -16.51 14.17
C PHE A 3 1.75 -16.73 12.74
N ARG A 4 1.57 -15.71 11.93
CA ARG A 4 1.94 -15.72 10.53
C ARG A 4 2.79 -14.52 10.21
N ILE A 5 3.62 -14.66 9.18
CA ILE A 5 4.48 -13.62 8.69
C ILE A 5 4.13 -13.39 7.23
N GLY A 6 4.02 -12.13 6.85
CA GLY A 6 3.79 -11.74 5.47
C GLY A 6 4.86 -10.78 5.01
N TYR A 7 5.05 -10.73 3.70
CA TYR A 7 5.97 -9.80 3.05
C TYR A 7 5.22 -9.07 1.95
N GLY A 8 5.41 -7.77 1.87
CA GLY A 8 4.83 -6.96 0.82
C GLY A 8 5.90 -6.06 0.20
N TYR A 9 5.77 -5.85 -1.10
CA TYR A 9 6.66 -5.00 -1.87
C TYR A 9 5.83 -4.22 -2.87
N ASP A 10 6.08 -2.93 -3.00
CA ASP A 10 5.41 -2.12 -3.99
C ASP A 10 6.37 -1.08 -4.56
N VAL A 11 6.16 -0.74 -5.81
CA VAL A 11 6.96 0.25 -6.50
C VAL A 11 6.09 1.01 -7.49
N HIS A 12 6.28 2.32 -7.57
CA HIS A 12 5.59 3.17 -8.52
C HIS A 12 6.59 4.11 -9.18
N ALA A 13 6.37 4.41 -10.44
CA ALA A 13 7.11 5.46 -11.12
C ALA A 13 6.71 6.82 -10.57
N LEU A 14 7.63 7.77 -10.57
CA LEU A 14 7.35 9.14 -10.15
C LEU A 14 7.00 10.01 -11.36
N GLY A 15 6.01 10.87 -11.21
CA GLY A 15 5.59 11.81 -12.22
C GLY A 15 5.49 13.22 -11.66
N GLU A 16 5.79 14.22 -12.48
CA GLU A 16 5.70 15.61 -12.06
C GLU A 16 4.25 16.05 -11.90
N GLY A 17 4.02 16.93 -10.94
CA GLY A 17 2.70 17.49 -10.68
C GLY A 17 1.74 16.58 -9.94
N LEU A 18 2.21 15.42 -9.52
CA LEU A 18 1.42 14.47 -8.72
C LEU A 18 1.74 14.62 -7.25
N PRO A 19 0.76 14.40 -6.36
CA PRO A 19 1.03 14.43 -4.94
C PRO A 19 1.90 13.24 -4.52
N LEU A 20 2.79 13.45 -3.58
CA LEU A 20 3.57 12.38 -2.97
C LEU A 20 2.94 12.04 -1.62
N ILE A 21 2.37 10.85 -1.53
CA ILE A 21 1.70 10.38 -0.33
C ILE A 21 2.36 9.08 0.12
N LEU A 22 2.88 9.08 1.33
CA LEU A 22 3.57 7.93 1.91
C LEU A 22 3.08 7.70 3.33
N GLY A 23 2.60 6.47 3.60
CA GLY A 23 2.07 6.15 4.92
C GLY A 23 0.83 6.95 5.28
N GLY A 24 0.08 7.39 4.30
CA GLY A 24 -1.11 8.21 4.48
C GLY A 24 -0.81 9.69 4.70
N VAL A 25 0.46 10.11 4.60
CA VAL A 25 0.88 11.50 4.82
C VAL A 25 1.31 12.11 3.49
N GLU A 26 0.76 13.28 3.17
CA GLU A 26 1.18 14.02 1.99
C GLU A 26 2.49 14.74 2.29
N ILE A 27 3.49 14.50 1.46
CA ILE A 27 4.82 15.05 1.63
C ILE A 27 5.04 16.10 0.54
N GLU A 28 5.54 17.27 0.94
CA GLU A 28 5.84 18.33 0.00
C GLU A 28 6.99 17.90 -0.92
N HIS A 29 6.67 17.77 -2.20
CA HIS A 29 7.64 17.37 -3.21
C HIS A 29 7.13 17.76 -4.60
N THR A 30 8.04 17.86 -5.56
CA THR A 30 7.68 18.22 -6.94
C THR A 30 7.14 17.04 -7.74
N LYS A 31 7.34 15.82 -7.25
CA LYS A 31 6.90 14.60 -7.92
C LYS A 31 6.16 13.70 -6.96
N GLY A 32 5.21 12.96 -7.48
CA GLY A 32 4.48 11.94 -6.76
C GLY A 32 4.41 10.65 -7.55
N CYS A 33 3.89 9.61 -6.92
CA CYS A 33 3.81 8.30 -7.55
C CYS A 33 2.69 8.25 -8.59
N ILE A 34 2.97 7.66 -9.74
CA ILE A 34 1.97 7.40 -10.78
C ILE A 34 1.23 6.12 -10.39
N ALA A 35 -0.07 6.22 -10.16
CA ALA A 35 -0.86 5.08 -9.73
C ALA A 35 -2.34 5.27 -10.01
N HIS A 36 -3.09 4.19 -9.94
CA HIS A 36 -4.55 4.19 -10.07
C HIS A 36 -5.21 4.84 -8.83
N SER A 37 -4.65 4.57 -7.64
CA SER A 37 -5.10 5.16 -6.38
C SER A 37 -4.29 6.41 -6.05
N ASP A 38 -4.01 6.68 -4.79
CA ASP A 38 -3.20 7.81 -4.34
C ASP A 38 -1.68 7.58 -4.51
N GLY A 39 -1.27 6.38 -4.94
CA GLY A 39 0.13 6.04 -5.15
C GLY A 39 0.93 5.81 -3.87
N ASP A 40 0.28 5.56 -2.75
CA ASP A 40 0.94 5.33 -1.48
C ASP A 40 1.61 3.95 -1.44
N VAL A 41 2.87 3.89 -1.84
CA VAL A 41 3.63 2.63 -1.89
C VAL A 41 3.80 1.98 -0.53
N VAL A 42 3.84 2.78 0.53
CA VAL A 42 4.00 2.28 1.90
C VAL A 42 2.77 1.49 2.32
N LEU A 43 1.58 2.10 2.19
CA LEU A 43 0.34 1.45 2.58
C LEU A 43 0.01 0.26 1.67
N HIS A 44 0.35 0.34 0.37
CA HIS A 44 0.17 -0.78 -0.55
C HIS A 44 1.04 -1.98 -0.16
N ALA A 45 2.30 -1.74 0.18
CA ALA A 45 3.20 -2.82 0.60
C ALA A 45 2.74 -3.45 1.91
N ILE A 46 2.32 -2.63 2.87
CA ILE A 46 1.81 -3.12 4.15
C ILE A 46 0.55 -3.96 3.93
N SER A 47 -0.38 -3.47 3.09
CA SER A 47 -1.60 -4.20 2.79
C SER A 47 -1.31 -5.56 2.16
N ASP A 48 -0.39 -5.60 1.19
CA ASP A 48 0.03 -6.86 0.57
C ASP A 48 0.65 -7.82 1.58
N ALA A 49 1.47 -7.30 2.49
CA ALA A 49 2.08 -8.13 3.53
C ALA A 49 1.03 -8.76 4.43
N LEU A 50 0.03 -7.97 4.84
CA LEU A 50 -1.05 -8.46 5.70
C LEU A 50 -1.89 -9.51 5.01
N LEU A 51 -2.30 -9.25 3.77
CA LEU A 51 -3.08 -10.21 2.99
C LEU A 51 -2.29 -11.49 2.74
N GLY A 52 -1.01 -11.36 2.40
CA GLY A 52 -0.14 -12.50 2.16
C GLY A 52 0.05 -13.37 3.41
N ALA A 53 0.21 -12.74 4.57
CA ALA A 53 0.34 -13.46 5.83
C ALA A 53 -0.89 -14.33 6.12
N ALA A 54 -2.07 -13.84 5.78
CA ALA A 54 -3.34 -14.56 5.97
C ALA A 54 -3.72 -15.45 4.80
N ALA A 55 -2.84 -15.57 3.78
CA ALA A 55 -3.09 -16.33 2.57
C ALA A 55 -4.33 -15.84 1.80
N LEU A 56 -4.55 -14.53 1.80
CA LEU A 56 -5.69 -13.90 1.14
C LEU A 56 -5.33 -13.26 -0.22
N GLY A 57 -4.12 -13.50 -0.73
CA GLY A 57 -3.68 -12.95 -1.99
C GLY A 57 -3.02 -11.58 -1.81
N ASP A 58 -3.40 -10.64 -2.62
CA ASP A 58 -2.82 -9.30 -2.62
C ASP A 58 -3.88 -8.22 -2.89
N ILE A 59 -3.48 -6.96 -2.88
CA ILE A 59 -4.41 -5.86 -3.11
C ILE A 59 -4.94 -5.86 -4.55
N GLY A 60 -4.17 -6.34 -5.51
CA GLY A 60 -4.63 -6.44 -6.88
C GLY A 60 -5.81 -7.39 -7.05
N LEU A 61 -5.88 -8.41 -6.23
CA LEU A 61 -7.02 -9.34 -6.22
C LEU A 61 -8.27 -8.71 -5.61
N HIS A 62 -8.12 -8.00 -4.48
CA HIS A 62 -9.24 -7.43 -3.75
C HIS A 62 -9.65 -6.04 -4.25
N PHE A 63 -8.71 -5.28 -4.80
CA PHE A 63 -8.93 -3.90 -5.25
C PHE A 63 -8.28 -3.70 -6.62
N PRO A 64 -8.84 -4.29 -7.69
CA PRO A 64 -8.21 -4.26 -9.01
C PRO A 64 -8.13 -2.84 -9.58
N ASP A 65 -6.99 -2.54 -10.21
CA ASP A 65 -6.74 -1.24 -10.86
C ASP A 65 -7.73 -0.92 -11.97
N THR A 66 -8.35 -1.96 -12.53
CA THR A 66 -9.33 -1.79 -13.60
C THR A 66 -10.70 -1.35 -13.10
N SER A 67 -10.91 -1.33 -11.79
CA SER A 67 -12.19 -0.94 -11.21
C SER A 67 -12.27 0.58 -11.04
N ASP A 68 -13.25 1.22 -11.64
CA ASP A 68 -13.48 2.66 -11.45
C ASP A 68 -13.84 3.01 -10.01
N GLU A 69 -14.39 2.04 -9.28
CA GLU A 69 -14.72 2.22 -7.87
C GLU A 69 -13.53 2.62 -7.02
N PHE A 70 -12.33 2.13 -7.37
CA PHE A 70 -11.11 2.38 -6.59
C PHE A 70 -10.20 3.43 -7.21
N LYS A 71 -10.61 4.05 -8.30
CA LYS A 71 -9.81 5.07 -8.95
C LYS A 71 -9.66 6.29 -8.05
N GLY A 72 -8.42 6.69 -7.76
CA GLY A 72 -8.14 7.79 -6.85
C GLY A 72 -8.42 7.47 -5.38
N ALA A 73 -8.63 6.19 -5.04
CA ALA A 73 -8.95 5.79 -3.68
C ALA A 73 -7.83 6.14 -2.69
N ASP A 74 -8.25 6.51 -1.48
CA ASP A 74 -7.33 6.70 -0.37
C ASP A 74 -6.86 5.34 0.14
N SER A 75 -5.58 5.09 0.07
CA SER A 75 -4.99 3.81 0.47
C SER A 75 -5.18 3.49 1.95
N LYS A 76 -5.46 4.50 2.78
CA LYS A 76 -5.81 4.27 4.18
C LYS A 76 -7.09 3.45 4.30
N LEU A 77 -8.05 3.70 3.42
CA LEU A 77 -9.31 2.94 3.39
C LEU A 77 -9.06 1.50 2.92
N LEU A 78 -8.16 1.33 1.95
CA LEU A 78 -7.76 0.00 1.51
C LEU A 78 -7.10 -0.79 2.65
N LEU A 79 -6.23 -0.15 3.40
CA LEU A 79 -5.56 -0.77 4.54
C LEU A 79 -6.58 -1.17 5.63
N VAL A 80 -7.54 -0.29 5.92
CA VAL A 80 -8.61 -0.60 6.89
C VAL A 80 -9.36 -1.85 6.44
N ARG A 81 -9.70 -1.95 5.17
CA ARG A 81 -10.41 -3.12 4.64
C ARG A 81 -9.55 -4.38 4.77
N CYS A 82 -8.25 -4.29 4.54
CA CYS A 82 -7.34 -5.42 4.71
C CYS A 82 -7.33 -5.90 6.16
N VAL A 83 -7.27 -4.98 7.12
CA VAL A 83 -7.30 -5.33 8.54
C VAL A 83 -8.63 -5.99 8.92
N GLU A 84 -9.74 -5.51 8.36
CA GLU A 84 -11.05 -6.14 8.57
C GLU A 84 -11.06 -7.59 8.07
N LEU A 85 -10.48 -7.82 6.87
CA LEU A 85 -10.38 -9.17 6.31
C LEU A 85 -9.55 -10.10 7.21
N LEU A 86 -8.48 -9.59 7.78
CA LEU A 86 -7.67 -10.35 8.74
C LEU A 86 -8.48 -10.72 9.97
N ARG A 87 -9.24 -9.79 10.52
CA ARG A 87 -10.09 -10.03 11.68
C ARG A 87 -11.12 -11.11 11.40
N GLU A 88 -11.72 -11.10 10.23
CA GLU A 88 -12.68 -12.11 9.80
C GLU A 88 -12.05 -13.50 9.80
N LYS A 89 -10.74 -13.59 9.59
CA LYS A 89 -9.99 -14.84 9.62
C LYS A 89 -9.42 -15.17 11.01
N GLY A 90 -9.68 -14.32 11.99
CA GLY A 90 -9.21 -14.54 13.36
C GLY A 90 -7.79 -14.05 13.62
N TYR A 91 -7.27 -13.16 12.81
CA TYR A 91 -5.92 -12.61 12.96
C TYR A 91 -5.94 -11.16 13.41
N ALA A 92 -4.87 -10.76 14.06
CA ALA A 92 -4.61 -9.37 14.43
C ALA A 92 -3.16 -9.03 14.05
N VAL A 93 -2.91 -7.76 13.79
CA VAL A 93 -1.56 -7.30 13.47
C VAL A 93 -0.73 -7.27 14.75
N GLY A 94 0.39 -7.98 14.76
CA GLY A 94 1.31 -7.97 15.89
C GLY A 94 2.42 -6.94 15.74
N ASN A 95 3.04 -6.89 14.56
CA ASN A 95 4.12 -5.96 14.28
C ASN A 95 4.26 -5.72 12.78
N VAL A 96 4.72 -4.53 12.42
CA VAL A 96 5.02 -4.17 11.04
C VAL A 96 6.40 -3.53 11.02
N ASP A 97 7.24 -3.99 10.10
CA ASP A 97 8.54 -3.39 9.85
C ASP A 97 8.55 -2.92 8.39
N CYS A 98 9.00 -1.70 8.15
CA CYS A 98 8.88 -1.08 6.84
C CYS A 98 10.16 -0.35 6.46
N THR A 99 10.59 -0.55 5.21
CA THR A 99 11.72 0.18 4.65
C THR A 99 11.24 0.88 3.38
N ILE A 100 11.50 2.18 3.29
CA ILE A 100 11.12 3.01 2.15
C ILE A 100 12.38 3.41 1.41
N SER A 101 12.42 3.12 0.11
CA SER A 101 13.54 3.52 -0.74
C SER A 101 12.99 4.35 -1.88
N MET A 102 13.40 5.62 -1.94
CA MET A 102 12.95 6.56 -2.96
C MET A 102 14.13 7.06 -3.76
N LEU A 103 14.01 7.00 -5.08
CA LEU A 103 15.03 7.53 -5.97
C LEU A 103 14.54 8.87 -6.50
N SER A 104 15.32 9.91 -6.26
CA SER A 104 15.07 11.19 -6.87
C SER A 104 15.73 11.21 -8.25
N LEU A 105 15.00 11.69 -9.24
CA LEU A 105 15.53 11.81 -10.60
C LEU A 105 16.31 13.09 -10.79
N ILE A 106 16.45 13.91 -9.77
CA ILE A 106 17.00 15.25 -9.90
C ILE A 106 18.48 15.30 -9.66
N HIS A 107 18.96 14.49 -8.76
CA HIS A 107 20.32 14.62 -8.32
C HIS A 107 21.19 13.64 -8.99
N ILE A 108 21.33 13.76 -10.16
CA ILE A 108 22.22 12.89 -10.90
C ILE A 108 23.65 13.45 -10.85
#